data_cfef0be467a57773b5aa9bbf27283005
#
_entry.id   cfef0be467a57773b5aa9bbf27283005
#
_cell.length_a   1.000
_cell.length_b   1.000
_cell.length_c   1.000
_cell.angle_alpha   90.00
_cell.angle_beta   90.00
_cell.angle_gamma   90.00
#
_symmetry.space_group_name_H-M   'P 1'
#
loop_
_entity.id
_entity.type
_entity.pdbx_description
1 polymer ?
#
loop_
_entity_poly.entity_id
_entity_poly.type
_entity_poly.pdbx_seq_one_letter_code
_entity_poly.pdbx_strand_id
1 'polypeptide(L)'
;MGLLFAAQQIVVEKVQGSQVHWVIEGALELVEWYIWAACTPLVIGLAKRFPLTGPRLARHIALHTIVSLMMAPLASVAEYFLSLGLLRFAFHITGPDVHRFLSSFGVGVLFMSFTGILTYWLVVGLYQSMHFYQVAMERQTIAAQLETQLSHAELENLKSQLHPHFLFNSLHAIGVLMQEDVDAAGRLLVSLGDLLRMALERRENEITLQSELEFVGKYLEIEQTRFHDRLKVHMDIPPDLLGVYVPSLALQPLVENAIKHGFSVDSAASRLEIAAKLHDGRVWLRVRDDGPGPAPASLLRFGVGLSNVQSRLKQLYGDQSSLELTGGEGRGCEAIITLPLRKSH
;
A
#
# COMPACT_ATOMS: atom_id res chain seq x y z
N MET A 1 -9.11 -14.93 39.50
CA MET A 1 -10.01 -13.92 40.10
C MET A 1 -10.75 -14.47 41.29
N GLY A 2 -11.58 -15.56 41.20
CA GLY A 2 -12.34 -16.10 42.33
C GLY A 2 -11.51 -16.41 43.60
N LEU A 3 -10.33 -17.02 43.44
CA LEU A 3 -9.42 -17.26 44.57
C LEU A 3 -8.89 -15.98 45.24
N LEU A 4 -8.74 -14.88 44.48
CA LEU A 4 -8.32 -13.57 45.02
C LEU A 4 -9.46 -12.92 45.81
N PHE A 5 -10.72 -13.04 45.32
CA PHE A 5 -11.89 -12.51 45.99
C PHE A 5 -12.20 -13.31 47.28
N ALA A 6 -12.13 -14.65 47.24
CA ALA A 6 -12.24 -15.50 48.43
C ALA A 6 -11.14 -15.17 49.46
N ALA A 7 -9.90 -14.96 49.04
CA ALA A 7 -8.81 -14.56 49.93
C ALA A 7 -9.07 -13.18 50.58
N GLN A 8 -9.66 -12.23 49.81
CA GLN A 8 -10.01 -10.91 50.34
C GLN A 8 -11.14 -10.98 51.36
N GLN A 9 -12.20 -11.74 51.12
CA GLN A 9 -13.31 -12.00 52.06
C GLN A 9 -12.79 -12.61 53.36
N ILE A 10 -11.95 -13.66 53.28
CA ILE A 10 -11.32 -14.33 54.43
C ILE A 10 -10.52 -13.33 55.29
N VAL A 11 -9.78 -12.42 54.65
CA VAL A 11 -9.01 -11.39 55.39
C VAL A 11 -9.95 -10.40 56.10
N VAL A 12 -11.03 -9.95 55.44
CA VAL A 12 -12.01 -9.03 56.05
C VAL A 12 -12.71 -9.64 57.24
N GLU A 13 -13.18 -10.90 57.16
CA GLU A 13 -13.87 -11.58 58.26
C GLU A 13 -12.94 -11.93 59.40
N LYS A 14 -11.69 -12.30 59.10
CA LYS A 14 -10.67 -12.53 60.14
C LYS A 14 -10.36 -11.27 60.94
N VAL A 15 -10.40 -10.10 60.28
CA VAL A 15 -10.23 -8.79 60.94
C VAL A 15 -11.44 -8.46 61.82
N GLN A 16 -12.66 -8.95 61.46
CA GLN A 16 -13.90 -8.75 62.21
C GLN A 16 -14.09 -9.75 63.38
N GLY A 17 -13.16 -10.71 63.56
CA GLY A 17 -13.15 -11.66 64.68
C GLY A 17 -14.17 -12.80 64.57
N SER A 18 -14.74 -13.03 63.38
CA SER A 18 -15.65 -14.14 63.11
C SER A 18 -14.89 -15.47 62.89
N GLN A 19 -15.48 -16.62 63.31
CA GLN A 19 -14.93 -17.94 62.96
C GLN A 19 -15.21 -18.21 61.47
N VAL A 20 -14.20 -18.05 60.64
CA VAL A 20 -14.28 -18.19 59.19
C VAL A 20 -14.30 -19.66 58.78
N HIS A 21 -15.39 -20.12 58.18
CA HIS A 21 -15.41 -21.38 57.46
C HIS A 21 -14.87 -21.18 56.01
N TRP A 22 -13.62 -20.72 55.92
CA TRP A 22 -12.97 -20.31 54.66
C TRP A 22 -13.08 -21.36 53.51
N VAL A 23 -13.15 -22.64 53.86
CA VAL A 23 -13.33 -23.74 52.92
C VAL A 23 -14.73 -23.68 52.28
N ILE A 24 -15.76 -23.39 53.09
CA ILE A 24 -17.15 -23.29 52.61
C ILE A 24 -17.32 -22.07 51.72
N GLU A 25 -16.84 -20.93 52.16
CA GLU A 25 -16.93 -19.69 51.38
C GLU A 25 -16.16 -19.79 50.06
N GLY A 26 -14.91 -20.29 50.11
CA GLY A 26 -14.14 -20.54 48.89
C GLY A 26 -14.84 -21.52 47.91
N ALA A 27 -15.53 -22.52 48.43
CA ALA A 27 -16.27 -23.48 47.61
C ALA A 27 -17.52 -22.85 46.99
N LEU A 28 -18.23 -21.97 47.72
CA LEU A 28 -19.39 -21.23 47.20
C LEU A 28 -18.97 -20.23 46.11
N GLU A 29 -17.90 -19.48 46.32
CA GLU A 29 -17.33 -18.60 45.30
C GLU A 29 -16.95 -19.36 44.02
N LEU A 30 -16.38 -20.54 44.13
CA LEU A 30 -16.05 -21.36 42.99
C LEU A 30 -17.30 -21.77 42.18
N VAL A 31 -18.44 -22.00 42.80
CA VAL A 31 -19.70 -22.29 42.14
C VAL A 31 -20.10 -21.14 41.18
N GLU A 32 -20.04 -19.89 41.66
CA GLU A 32 -20.29 -18.69 40.88
C GLU A 32 -19.40 -18.65 39.62
N TRP A 33 -18.09 -18.78 39.88
CA TRP A 33 -17.09 -18.68 38.77
C TRP A 33 -17.26 -19.80 37.72
N TYR A 34 -17.57 -21.03 38.14
CA TYR A 34 -17.79 -22.12 37.18
C TYR A 34 -19.06 -21.92 36.35
N ILE A 35 -20.14 -21.39 36.93
CA ILE A 35 -21.38 -21.07 36.19
C ILE A 35 -21.07 -19.99 35.15
N TRP A 36 -20.40 -18.92 35.54
CA TRP A 36 -20.04 -17.87 34.59
C TRP A 36 -19.03 -18.33 33.54
N ALA A 37 -18.11 -19.20 33.88
CA ALA A 37 -17.21 -19.84 32.90
C ALA A 37 -17.99 -20.66 31.86
N ALA A 38 -19.01 -21.41 32.29
CA ALA A 38 -19.88 -22.16 31.38
C ALA A 38 -20.78 -21.23 30.51
N CYS A 39 -21.20 -20.08 31.04
CA CYS A 39 -22.00 -19.10 30.30
C CYS A 39 -21.15 -18.25 29.32
N THR A 40 -19.87 -18.04 29.59
CA THR A 40 -18.98 -17.17 28.80
C THR A 40 -18.94 -17.52 27.31
N PRO A 41 -18.82 -18.78 26.86
CA PRO A 41 -18.85 -19.12 25.44
C PRO A 41 -20.15 -18.68 24.73
N LEU A 42 -21.28 -18.78 25.42
CA LEU A 42 -22.57 -18.35 24.91
C LEU A 42 -22.63 -16.83 24.75
N VAL A 43 -22.16 -16.09 25.76
CA VAL A 43 -22.09 -14.61 25.75
C VAL A 43 -21.17 -14.14 24.62
N ILE A 44 -19.99 -14.74 24.46
CA ILE A 44 -19.05 -14.42 23.36
C ILE A 44 -19.67 -14.77 22.00
N GLY A 45 -20.32 -15.90 21.87
CA GLY A 45 -21.04 -16.31 20.65
C GLY A 45 -22.10 -15.27 20.25
N LEU A 46 -22.84 -14.76 21.24
CA LEU A 46 -23.84 -13.71 21.03
C LEU A 46 -23.18 -12.37 20.66
N ALA A 47 -22.11 -11.99 21.34
CA ALA A 47 -21.34 -10.77 21.04
C ALA A 47 -20.70 -10.78 19.63
N LYS A 48 -20.30 -11.97 19.13
CA LYS A 48 -19.86 -12.16 17.74
C LYS A 48 -20.98 -11.92 16.74
N ARG A 49 -22.15 -12.45 17.01
CA ARG A 49 -23.29 -12.38 16.08
C ARG A 49 -23.98 -11.02 16.09
N PHE A 50 -23.94 -10.31 17.21
CA PHE A 50 -24.57 -8.99 17.42
C PHE A 50 -23.54 -8.02 17.99
N PRO A 51 -22.59 -7.55 17.17
CA PRO A 51 -21.54 -6.66 17.63
C PRO A 51 -22.10 -5.29 18.03
N LEU A 52 -21.49 -4.69 19.05
CA LEU A 52 -21.82 -3.32 19.52
C LEU A 52 -21.19 -2.24 18.65
N THR A 53 -21.37 -2.38 17.32
CA THR A 53 -20.83 -1.45 16.32
C THR A 53 -21.79 -1.34 15.14
N GLY A 54 -21.66 -0.24 14.38
CA GLY A 54 -22.41 -0.03 13.12
C GLY A 54 -23.83 0.50 13.29
N PRO A 55 -24.60 0.52 12.18
CA PRO A 55 -25.91 1.23 12.12
C PRO A 55 -27.02 0.57 12.95
N ARG A 56 -26.82 -0.68 13.40
CA ARG A 56 -27.79 -1.41 14.23
C ARG A 56 -27.45 -1.42 15.72
N LEU A 57 -26.55 -0.54 16.17
CA LEU A 57 -26.04 -0.50 17.54
C LEU A 57 -27.15 -0.51 18.61
N ALA A 58 -28.14 0.36 18.49
CA ALA A 58 -29.25 0.44 19.46
C ALA A 58 -30.02 -0.89 19.57
N ARG A 59 -30.26 -1.57 18.45
CA ARG A 59 -30.92 -2.89 18.43
C ARG A 59 -30.08 -3.97 19.11
N HIS A 60 -28.77 -3.96 18.88
CA HIS A 60 -27.86 -4.94 19.49
C HIS A 60 -27.70 -4.69 20.99
N ILE A 61 -27.62 -3.42 21.43
CA ILE A 61 -27.65 -3.06 22.86
C ILE A 61 -28.94 -3.55 23.51
N ALA A 62 -30.09 -3.28 22.92
CA ALA A 62 -31.38 -3.76 23.44
C ALA A 62 -31.43 -5.29 23.56
N LEU A 63 -30.93 -6.00 22.55
CA LEU A 63 -30.83 -7.46 22.57
C LEU A 63 -29.96 -7.95 23.75
N HIS A 64 -28.74 -7.42 23.90
CA HIS A 64 -27.82 -7.77 24.98
C HIS A 64 -28.41 -7.43 26.34
N THR A 65 -29.15 -6.33 26.47
CA THR A 65 -29.83 -5.95 27.71
C THR A 65 -30.92 -6.96 28.06
N ILE A 66 -31.78 -7.33 27.11
CA ILE A 66 -32.84 -8.35 27.32
C ILE A 66 -32.19 -9.69 27.71
N VAL A 67 -31.15 -10.12 26.98
CA VAL A 67 -30.47 -11.38 27.29
C VAL A 67 -29.82 -11.36 28.67
N SER A 68 -29.15 -10.26 29.06
CA SER A 68 -28.54 -10.17 30.39
C SER A 68 -29.58 -10.18 31.51
N LEU A 69 -30.75 -9.53 31.32
CA LEU A 69 -31.86 -9.53 32.27
C LEU A 69 -32.53 -10.90 32.39
N MET A 70 -32.44 -11.75 31.39
CA MET A 70 -32.96 -13.14 31.46
C MET A 70 -31.91 -14.12 31.97
N MET A 71 -30.68 -14.03 31.48
CA MET A 71 -29.62 -14.98 31.77
C MET A 71 -29.06 -14.84 33.18
N ALA A 72 -28.90 -13.62 33.69
CA ALA A 72 -28.34 -13.43 35.01
C ALA A 72 -29.23 -13.99 36.15
N PRO A 73 -30.55 -13.74 36.19
CA PRO A 73 -31.41 -14.37 37.21
C PRO A 73 -31.44 -15.91 37.09
N LEU A 74 -31.43 -16.42 35.84
CA LEU A 74 -31.42 -17.90 35.63
C LEU A 74 -30.10 -18.50 36.16
N ALA A 75 -28.97 -17.89 35.89
CA ALA A 75 -27.66 -18.28 36.42
C ALA A 75 -27.64 -18.22 37.95
N SER A 76 -28.20 -17.13 38.52
CA SER A 76 -28.24 -16.90 39.97
C SER A 76 -29.13 -17.95 40.69
N VAL A 77 -30.25 -18.34 40.08
CA VAL A 77 -31.08 -19.44 40.63
C VAL A 77 -30.32 -20.75 40.58
N ALA A 78 -29.63 -21.08 39.47
CA ALA A 78 -28.83 -22.28 39.36
C ALA A 78 -27.68 -22.30 40.40
N GLU A 79 -27.00 -21.16 40.58
CA GLU A 79 -25.94 -20.95 41.57
C GLU A 79 -26.47 -21.17 43.01
N TYR A 80 -27.63 -20.61 43.31
CA TYR A 80 -28.26 -20.75 44.62
C TYR A 80 -28.57 -22.22 44.95
N PHE A 81 -29.14 -22.98 44.01
CA PHE A 81 -29.44 -24.41 44.20
C PHE A 81 -28.16 -25.27 44.27
N LEU A 82 -27.14 -24.98 43.46
CA LEU A 82 -25.86 -25.67 43.52
C LEU A 82 -25.15 -25.42 44.87
N SER A 83 -25.17 -24.15 45.34
CA SER A 83 -24.63 -23.75 46.65
C SER A 83 -25.38 -24.46 47.80
N LEU A 84 -26.70 -24.53 47.74
CA LEU A 84 -27.49 -25.27 48.69
C LEU A 84 -27.15 -26.77 48.70
N GLY A 85 -27.03 -27.38 47.50
CA GLY A 85 -26.59 -28.77 47.33
C GLY A 85 -25.19 -28.99 47.94
N LEU A 86 -24.24 -28.11 47.68
CA LEU A 86 -22.90 -28.17 48.20
C LEU A 86 -22.87 -28.09 49.76
N LEU A 87 -23.61 -27.13 50.34
CA LEU A 87 -23.75 -26.95 51.76
C LEU A 87 -24.34 -28.22 52.43
N ARG A 88 -25.39 -28.78 51.86
CA ARG A 88 -26.13 -29.91 52.44
C ARG A 88 -25.38 -31.22 52.29
N PHE A 89 -24.82 -31.53 51.13
CA PHE A 89 -24.24 -32.84 50.81
C PHE A 89 -22.76 -32.94 51.03
N ALA A 90 -21.97 -31.89 50.76
CA ALA A 90 -20.52 -31.92 50.96
C ALA A 90 -20.08 -31.44 52.34
N PHE A 91 -20.77 -30.48 52.93
CA PHE A 91 -20.42 -29.90 54.23
C PHE A 91 -21.37 -30.35 55.34
N HIS A 92 -22.40 -31.23 55.03
CA HIS A 92 -23.34 -31.77 55.98
C HIS A 92 -24.05 -30.71 56.86
N ILE A 93 -24.25 -29.52 56.37
CA ILE A 93 -24.94 -28.45 57.08
C ILE A 93 -26.43 -28.73 57.10
N THR A 94 -27.02 -28.76 58.28
CA THR A 94 -28.42 -29.08 58.53
C THR A 94 -29.06 -28.15 59.56
N GLY A 95 -30.39 -28.20 59.68
CA GLY A 95 -31.11 -27.49 60.75
C GLY A 95 -31.26 -25.99 60.48
N PRO A 96 -31.06 -25.13 61.52
CA PRO A 96 -31.33 -23.68 61.45
C PRO A 96 -30.58 -22.93 60.38
N ASP A 97 -29.37 -23.34 60.02
CA ASP A 97 -28.53 -22.67 59.04
C ASP A 97 -29.04 -22.85 57.61
N VAL A 98 -29.59 -24.06 57.30
CA VAL A 98 -30.29 -24.30 56.02
C VAL A 98 -31.56 -23.44 55.93
N HIS A 99 -32.32 -23.34 57.04
CA HIS A 99 -33.53 -22.49 57.09
C HIS A 99 -33.20 -21.01 56.87
N ARG A 100 -32.11 -20.54 57.43
CA ARG A 100 -31.65 -19.16 57.28
C ARG A 100 -31.21 -18.89 55.85
N PHE A 101 -30.50 -19.83 55.23
CA PHE A 101 -30.12 -19.77 53.80
C PHE A 101 -31.36 -19.71 52.91
N LEU A 102 -32.34 -20.61 53.12
CA LEU A 102 -33.61 -20.61 52.34
C LEU A 102 -34.45 -19.34 52.55
N SER A 103 -34.45 -18.76 53.73
CA SER A 103 -35.17 -17.50 53.96
C SER A 103 -34.55 -16.29 53.27
N SER A 104 -33.25 -16.38 52.92
CA SER A 104 -32.54 -15.32 52.14
C SER A 104 -32.62 -15.49 50.65
N PHE A 105 -33.36 -16.51 50.14
CA PHE A 105 -33.43 -16.84 48.70
C PHE A 105 -33.72 -15.63 47.80
N GLY A 106 -34.80 -14.89 48.09
CA GLY A 106 -35.18 -13.76 47.23
C GLY A 106 -34.14 -12.63 47.16
N VAL A 107 -33.57 -12.30 48.34
CA VAL A 107 -32.54 -11.24 48.43
C VAL A 107 -31.24 -11.73 47.78
N GLY A 108 -30.83 -12.99 48.06
CA GLY A 108 -29.64 -13.59 47.50
C GLY A 108 -29.70 -13.65 45.96
N VAL A 109 -30.77 -14.17 45.37
CA VAL A 109 -30.94 -14.25 43.93
C VAL A 109 -30.98 -12.84 43.30
N LEU A 110 -31.60 -11.84 43.94
CA LEU A 110 -31.61 -10.46 43.46
C LEU A 110 -30.20 -9.90 43.41
N PHE A 111 -29.41 -10.06 44.46
CA PHE A 111 -28.04 -9.57 44.53
C PHE A 111 -27.13 -10.25 43.51
N MET A 112 -27.17 -11.57 43.41
CA MET A 112 -26.42 -12.37 42.44
C MET A 112 -26.82 -12.04 41.00
N SER A 113 -28.13 -11.75 40.75
CA SER A 113 -28.57 -11.31 39.44
C SER A 113 -28.00 -9.96 39.04
N PHE A 114 -27.85 -9.04 39.99
CA PHE A 114 -27.22 -7.74 39.72
C PHE A 114 -25.75 -7.91 39.37
N THR A 115 -24.98 -8.68 40.16
CA THR A 115 -23.56 -9.00 39.86
C THR A 115 -23.43 -9.74 38.53
N GLY A 116 -24.35 -10.65 38.26
CA GLY A 116 -24.43 -11.39 37.00
C GLY A 116 -24.62 -10.49 35.76
N ILE A 117 -25.50 -9.50 35.85
CA ILE A 117 -25.67 -8.50 34.77
C ILE A 117 -24.36 -7.75 34.52
N LEU A 118 -23.68 -7.31 35.60
CA LEU A 118 -22.39 -6.63 35.47
C LEU A 118 -21.32 -7.55 34.81
N THR A 119 -21.26 -8.80 35.24
CA THR A 119 -20.35 -9.79 34.66
C THR A 119 -20.64 -10.04 33.17
N TYR A 120 -21.92 -10.16 32.80
CA TYR A 120 -22.32 -10.28 31.38
C TYR A 120 -21.76 -9.11 30.55
N TRP A 121 -22.04 -7.87 30.99
CA TRP A 121 -21.60 -6.68 30.28
C TRP A 121 -20.08 -6.51 30.28
N LEU A 122 -19.40 -6.95 31.34
CA LEU A 122 -17.94 -6.99 31.40
C LEU A 122 -17.37 -7.94 30.31
N VAL A 123 -17.92 -9.14 30.20
CA VAL A 123 -17.49 -10.12 29.17
C VAL A 123 -17.74 -9.58 27.76
N VAL A 124 -18.91 -9.01 27.51
CA VAL A 124 -19.22 -8.38 26.21
C VAL A 124 -18.28 -7.23 25.92
N GLY A 125 -18.04 -6.34 26.88
CA GLY A 125 -17.16 -5.19 26.73
C GLY A 125 -15.70 -5.58 26.46
N LEU A 126 -15.18 -6.54 27.22
CA LEU A 126 -13.82 -7.06 27.02
C LEU A 126 -13.68 -7.70 25.63
N TYR A 127 -14.64 -8.56 25.24
CA TYR A 127 -14.61 -9.19 23.92
C TYR A 127 -14.65 -8.14 22.80
N GLN A 128 -15.56 -7.17 22.86
CA GLN A 128 -15.68 -6.13 21.83
C GLN A 128 -14.43 -5.25 21.76
N SER A 129 -13.85 -4.90 22.92
CA SER A 129 -12.62 -4.11 23.00
C SER A 129 -11.44 -4.85 22.35
N MET A 130 -11.26 -6.13 22.68
CA MET A 130 -10.20 -6.97 22.10
C MET A 130 -10.39 -7.12 20.57
N HIS A 131 -11.61 -7.38 20.13
CA HIS A 131 -11.93 -7.50 18.71
C HIS A 131 -11.69 -6.19 17.95
N PHE A 132 -12.13 -5.06 18.51
CA PHE A 132 -11.86 -3.73 17.94
C PHE A 132 -10.36 -3.45 17.82
N TYR A 133 -9.60 -3.76 18.87
CA TYR A 133 -8.15 -3.62 18.88
C TYR A 133 -7.48 -4.46 17.78
N GLN A 134 -7.88 -5.73 17.63
CA GLN A 134 -7.35 -6.62 16.59
C GLN A 134 -7.62 -6.08 15.18
N VAL A 135 -8.86 -5.64 14.90
CA VAL A 135 -9.23 -5.08 13.60
C VAL A 135 -8.49 -3.77 13.32
N ALA A 136 -8.27 -2.92 14.34
CA ALA A 136 -7.52 -1.68 14.20
C ALA A 136 -6.04 -1.97 13.85
N MET A 137 -5.41 -2.92 14.53
CA MET A 137 -4.03 -3.33 14.25
C MET A 137 -3.88 -3.95 12.86
N GLU A 138 -4.82 -4.79 12.45
CA GLU A 138 -4.82 -5.38 11.11
C GLU A 138 -4.91 -4.30 10.01
N ARG A 139 -5.81 -3.33 10.16
CA ARG A 139 -5.93 -2.19 9.23
C ARG A 139 -4.65 -1.36 9.18
N GLN A 140 -4.00 -1.12 10.32
CA GLN A 140 -2.75 -0.39 10.37
C GLN A 140 -1.62 -1.15 9.66
N THR A 141 -1.55 -2.47 9.82
CA THR A 141 -0.56 -3.32 9.14
C THR A 141 -0.76 -3.30 7.62
N ILE A 142 -2.02 -3.44 7.16
CA ILE A 142 -2.35 -3.38 5.73
C ILE A 142 -2.01 -1.99 5.15
N ALA A 143 -2.33 -0.91 5.86
CA ALA A 143 -1.99 0.44 5.42
C ALA A 143 -0.48 0.64 5.25
N ALA A 144 0.33 0.20 6.23
CA ALA A 144 1.79 0.25 6.16
C ALA A 144 2.36 -0.60 5.01
N GLN A 145 1.77 -1.77 4.74
CA GLN A 145 2.17 -2.61 3.61
C GLN A 145 1.87 -1.94 2.26
N LEU A 146 0.68 -1.33 2.12
CA LEU A 146 0.30 -0.60 0.91
C LEU A 146 1.21 0.61 0.66
N GLU A 147 1.56 1.36 1.71
CA GLU A 147 2.49 2.48 1.61
C GLU A 147 3.89 2.01 1.16
N THR A 148 4.37 0.90 1.70
CA THR A 148 5.65 0.30 1.29
C THR A 148 5.59 -0.15 -0.18
N GLN A 149 4.51 -0.80 -0.61
CA GLN A 149 4.33 -1.22 -2.00
C GLN A 149 4.25 -0.03 -2.95
N LEU A 150 3.55 1.05 -2.56
CA LEU A 150 3.48 2.29 -3.33
C LEU A 150 4.87 2.91 -3.50
N SER A 151 5.63 3.04 -2.41
CA SER A 151 7.00 3.56 -2.47
C SER A 151 7.93 2.70 -3.33
N HIS A 152 7.81 1.37 -3.28
CA HIS A 152 8.55 0.46 -4.16
C HIS A 152 8.16 0.64 -5.63
N ALA A 153 6.86 0.74 -5.94
CA ALA A 153 6.38 0.95 -7.30
C ALA A 153 6.83 2.32 -7.85
N GLU A 154 6.82 3.36 -7.03
CA GLU A 154 7.36 4.68 -7.39
C GLU A 154 8.86 4.63 -7.67
N LEU A 155 9.64 3.94 -6.84
CA LEU A 155 11.07 3.72 -7.04
C LEU A 155 11.37 2.91 -8.30
N GLU A 156 10.61 1.86 -8.59
CA GLU A 156 10.77 1.06 -9.81
C GLU A 156 10.38 1.85 -11.06
N ASN A 157 9.32 2.64 -11.00
CA ASN A 157 8.94 3.56 -12.08
C ASN A 157 10.07 4.58 -12.33
N LEU A 158 10.63 5.16 -11.27
CA LEU A 158 11.75 6.08 -11.36
C LEU A 158 13.00 5.41 -11.97
N LYS A 159 13.36 4.19 -11.51
CA LYS A 159 14.47 3.41 -12.09
C LYS A 159 14.25 3.07 -13.57
N SER A 160 13.01 2.84 -13.98
CA SER A 160 12.69 2.54 -15.38
C SER A 160 12.81 3.75 -16.31
N GLN A 161 12.65 4.98 -15.76
CA GLN A 161 12.84 6.23 -16.50
C GLN A 161 14.32 6.57 -16.73
N LEU A 162 15.19 6.06 -15.86
CA LEU A 162 16.65 6.20 -15.97
C LEU A 162 17.21 4.89 -16.46
N HIS A 163 17.54 4.78 -17.74
CA HIS A 163 18.16 3.56 -18.29
C HIS A 163 19.47 3.26 -17.56
N PRO A 164 19.57 2.19 -16.74
CA PRO A 164 20.76 1.91 -15.92
C PRO A 164 22.04 1.83 -16.76
N HIS A 165 21.92 1.26 -17.96
CA HIS A 165 23.02 1.14 -18.89
C HIS A 165 23.58 2.49 -19.37
N PHE A 166 22.71 3.50 -19.58
CA PHE A 166 23.14 4.86 -19.90
C PHE A 166 23.93 5.48 -18.74
N LEU A 167 23.44 5.34 -17.51
CA LEU A 167 24.12 5.85 -16.33
C LEU A 167 25.52 5.23 -16.15
N PHE A 168 25.61 3.88 -16.24
CA PHE A 168 26.89 3.20 -16.14
C PHE A 168 27.87 3.64 -17.23
N ASN A 169 27.40 3.76 -18.47
CA ASN A 169 28.24 4.21 -19.59
C ASN A 169 28.70 5.65 -19.43
N SER A 170 27.83 6.55 -18.94
CA SER A 170 28.18 7.96 -18.68
C SER A 170 29.22 8.06 -17.57
N LEU A 171 29.04 7.33 -16.46
CA LEU A 171 30.01 7.30 -15.36
C LEU A 171 31.36 6.71 -15.79
N HIS A 172 31.35 5.67 -16.65
CA HIS A 172 32.58 5.13 -17.22
C HIS A 172 33.29 6.13 -18.12
N ALA A 173 32.55 6.84 -18.99
CA ALA A 173 33.12 7.89 -19.83
C ALA A 173 33.73 9.04 -19.00
N ILE A 174 33.06 9.47 -17.92
CA ILE A 174 33.63 10.45 -16.97
C ILE A 174 34.94 9.93 -16.38
N GLY A 175 34.98 8.65 -15.97
CA GLY A 175 36.20 8.04 -15.41
C GLY A 175 37.37 8.02 -16.38
N VAL A 176 37.13 7.80 -17.67
CA VAL A 176 38.17 7.88 -18.72
C VAL A 176 38.62 9.32 -18.95
N LEU A 177 37.64 10.24 -19.10
CA LEU A 177 37.95 11.68 -19.31
C LEU A 177 38.68 12.31 -18.14
N MET A 178 38.49 11.85 -16.91
CA MET A 178 39.28 12.33 -15.76
C MET A 178 40.80 12.11 -15.90
N GLN A 179 41.20 11.18 -16.77
CA GLN A 179 42.65 10.94 -17.04
C GLN A 179 43.16 11.70 -18.26
N GLU A 180 42.27 12.12 -19.18
CA GLU A 180 42.61 12.73 -20.45
C GLU A 180 42.30 14.25 -20.49
N ASP A 181 41.09 14.64 -20.03
CA ASP A 181 40.57 16.00 -20.01
C ASP A 181 39.64 16.21 -18.81
N VAL A 182 40.21 16.74 -17.71
CA VAL A 182 39.48 16.95 -16.44
C VAL A 182 38.34 17.96 -16.61
N ASP A 183 38.51 18.97 -17.47
CA ASP A 183 37.46 19.96 -17.71
C ASP A 183 36.27 19.37 -18.48
N ALA A 184 36.52 18.51 -19.46
CA ALA A 184 35.49 17.75 -20.15
C ALA A 184 34.76 16.77 -19.20
N ALA A 185 35.49 16.08 -18.33
CA ALA A 185 34.91 15.24 -17.29
C ALA A 185 34.00 16.03 -16.36
N GLY A 186 34.43 17.22 -15.93
CA GLY A 186 33.61 18.12 -15.09
C GLY A 186 32.33 18.57 -15.78
N ARG A 187 32.39 18.96 -17.05
CA ARG A 187 31.21 19.34 -17.85
C ARG A 187 30.23 18.15 -17.98
N LEU A 188 30.74 16.98 -18.29
CA LEU A 188 29.92 15.78 -18.44
C LEU A 188 29.21 15.41 -17.13
N LEU A 189 29.90 15.53 -15.98
CA LEU A 189 29.31 15.28 -14.67
C LEU A 189 28.18 16.26 -14.35
N VAL A 190 28.36 17.55 -14.66
CA VAL A 190 27.31 18.57 -14.49
C VAL A 190 26.11 18.27 -15.39
N SER A 191 26.34 17.98 -16.69
CA SER A 191 25.28 17.64 -17.64
C SER A 191 24.50 16.38 -17.20
N LEU A 192 25.17 15.37 -16.65
CA LEU A 192 24.54 14.18 -16.09
C LEU A 192 23.69 14.53 -14.86
N GLY A 193 24.19 15.36 -13.95
CA GLY A 193 23.46 15.84 -12.78
C GLY A 193 22.19 16.61 -13.16
N ASP A 194 22.28 17.50 -14.16
CA ASP A 194 21.14 18.26 -14.68
C ASP A 194 20.09 17.34 -15.31
N LEU A 195 20.51 16.38 -16.13
CA LEU A 195 19.61 15.39 -16.75
C LEU A 195 18.86 14.59 -15.68
N LEU A 196 19.56 14.11 -14.65
CA LEU A 196 18.97 13.36 -13.55
C LEU A 196 17.94 14.21 -12.79
N ARG A 197 18.26 15.48 -12.50
CA ARG A 197 17.33 16.41 -11.85
C ARG A 197 16.08 16.63 -12.69
N MET A 198 16.25 16.91 -13.99
CA MET A 198 15.11 17.08 -14.92
C MET A 198 14.23 15.83 -14.98
N ALA A 199 14.81 14.62 -14.96
CA ALA A 199 14.07 13.37 -14.95
C ALA A 199 13.26 13.18 -13.66
N LEU A 200 13.80 13.59 -12.49
CA LEU A 200 13.15 13.47 -11.17
C LEU A 200 12.03 14.50 -10.96
N GLU A 201 12.18 15.70 -11.53
CA GLU A 201 11.20 16.78 -11.39
C GLU A 201 9.99 16.63 -12.31
N ARG A 202 10.10 15.82 -13.37
CA ARG A 202 9.03 15.58 -14.35
C ARG A 202 7.92 14.70 -13.77
N ARG A 203 6.83 15.35 -13.34
CA ARG A 203 5.61 14.67 -12.84
C ARG A 203 4.43 14.76 -13.81
N GLU A 204 4.52 15.61 -14.82
CA GLU A 204 3.43 15.88 -15.75
C GLU A 204 3.38 14.81 -16.85
N ASN A 205 2.16 14.42 -17.23
CA ASN A 205 1.94 13.46 -18.31
C ASN A 205 2.19 14.07 -19.69
N GLU A 206 1.92 15.38 -19.85
CA GLU A 206 2.14 16.14 -21.07
C GLU A 206 2.99 17.38 -20.75
N ILE A 207 3.98 17.68 -21.57
CA ILE A 207 4.88 18.83 -21.46
C ILE A 207 5.00 19.52 -22.83
N THR A 208 5.55 20.72 -22.85
CA THR A 208 5.82 21.39 -24.13
C THR A 208 6.90 20.66 -24.92
N LEU A 209 6.80 20.69 -26.26
CA LEU A 209 7.84 20.13 -27.14
C LEU A 209 9.22 20.78 -26.84
N GLN A 210 9.24 22.07 -26.50
CA GLN A 210 10.47 22.71 -26.04
C GLN A 210 11.09 22.00 -24.85
N SER A 211 10.32 21.74 -23.80
CA SER A 211 10.84 21.05 -22.60
C SER A 211 11.31 19.62 -22.91
N GLU A 212 10.62 18.92 -23.83
CA GLU A 212 11.05 17.60 -24.26
C GLU A 212 12.37 17.65 -25.03
N LEU A 213 12.53 18.64 -25.93
CA LEU A 213 13.77 18.86 -26.68
C LEU A 213 14.94 19.30 -25.81
N GLU A 214 14.69 20.10 -24.76
CA GLU A 214 15.73 20.48 -23.77
C GLU A 214 16.30 19.22 -23.09
N PHE A 215 15.42 18.30 -22.70
CA PHE A 215 15.85 17.04 -22.09
C PHE A 215 16.63 16.16 -23.08
N VAL A 216 16.10 15.97 -24.28
CA VAL A 216 16.78 15.22 -25.35
C VAL A 216 18.11 15.87 -25.71
N GLY A 217 18.17 17.19 -25.73
CA GLY A 217 19.41 17.94 -25.96
C GLY A 217 20.50 17.63 -24.92
N LYS A 218 20.13 17.62 -23.63
CA LYS A 218 21.06 17.24 -22.55
C LYS A 218 21.51 15.78 -22.66
N TYR A 219 20.59 14.87 -22.97
CA TYR A 219 20.92 13.49 -23.24
C TYR A 219 21.93 13.34 -24.40
N LEU A 220 21.69 14.05 -25.52
CA LEU A 220 22.55 14.02 -26.71
C LEU A 220 23.92 14.64 -26.45
N GLU A 221 24.02 15.70 -25.62
CA GLU A 221 25.29 16.30 -25.20
C GLU A 221 26.19 15.26 -24.51
N ILE A 222 25.61 14.45 -23.61
CA ILE A 222 26.32 13.36 -22.93
C ILE A 222 26.77 12.28 -23.94
N GLU A 223 25.87 11.85 -24.85
CA GLU A 223 26.19 10.85 -25.84
C GLU A 223 27.24 11.32 -26.86
N GLN A 224 27.17 12.59 -27.30
CA GLN A 224 28.18 13.18 -28.19
C GLN A 224 29.56 13.22 -27.54
N THR A 225 29.65 13.56 -26.23
CA THR A 225 30.91 13.50 -25.49
C THR A 225 31.47 12.06 -25.45
N ARG A 226 30.59 11.07 -25.31
CA ARG A 226 30.98 9.64 -25.30
C ARG A 226 31.44 9.13 -26.67
N PHE A 227 30.74 9.52 -27.73
CA PHE A 227 31.02 9.07 -29.09
C PHE A 227 31.99 10.00 -29.86
N HIS A 228 32.41 11.10 -29.21
CA HIS A 228 33.24 12.14 -29.82
C HIS A 228 32.59 12.68 -31.11
N ASP A 229 33.38 12.99 -32.14
CA ASP A 229 32.89 13.53 -33.42
C ASP A 229 32.08 12.56 -34.29
N ARG A 230 31.82 11.33 -33.80
CA ARG A 230 31.13 10.29 -34.55
C ARG A 230 29.60 10.45 -34.55
N LEU A 231 29.00 11.13 -33.55
CA LEU A 231 27.57 11.41 -33.48
C LEU A 231 27.25 12.80 -33.99
N LYS A 232 26.70 12.89 -35.20
CA LYS A 232 26.23 14.16 -35.78
C LYS A 232 24.72 14.27 -35.60
N VAL A 233 24.27 15.26 -34.83
CA VAL A 233 22.85 15.50 -34.59
C VAL A 233 22.37 16.70 -35.41
N HIS A 234 21.24 16.53 -36.07
CA HIS A 234 20.55 17.59 -36.80
C HIS A 234 19.12 17.72 -36.29
N MET A 235 18.72 18.96 -35.88
CA MET A 235 17.36 19.24 -35.43
C MET A 235 16.68 20.22 -36.39
N ASP A 236 15.51 19.82 -36.93
CA ASP A 236 14.66 20.63 -37.81
C ASP A 236 13.29 20.80 -37.16
N ILE A 237 13.18 21.79 -36.25
CA ILE A 237 11.99 22.03 -35.43
C ILE A 237 11.49 23.46 -35.71
N PRO A 238 10.33 23.65 -36.33
CA PRO A 238 9.73 24.96 -36.51
C PRO A 238 9.43 25.62 -35.14
N PRO A 239 9.79 26.93 -34.94
CA PRO A 239 9.54 27.65 -33.69
C PRO A 239 8.07 27.60 -33.23
N ASP A 240 7.14 27.61 -34.16
CA ASP A 240 5.69 27.56 -33.87
C ASP A 240 5.21 26.28 -33.22
N LEU A 241 6.02 25.21 -33.26
CA LEU A 241 5.72 23.93 -32.66
C LEU A 241 6.34 23.75 -31.25
N LEU A 242 7.23 24.62 -30.81
CA LEU A 242 7.90 24.53 -29.50
C LEU A 242 6.91 24.56 -28.33
N GLY A 243 5.81 25.33 -28.45
CA GLY A 243 4.75 25.41 -27.45
C GLY A 243 3.68 24.32 -27.51
N VAL A 244 3.81 23.34 -28.40
CA VAL A 244 2.84 22.23 -28.50
C VAL A 244 3.05 21.25 -27.36
N TYR A 245 1.94 20.75 -26.77
CA TYR A 245 2.00 19.71 -25.75
C TYR A 245 2.22 18.34 -26.38
N VAL A 246 3.17 17.60 -25.82
CA VAL A 246 3.56 16.24 -26.20
C VAL A 246 3.62 15.37 -24.93
N PRO A 247 3.46 14.04 -25.02
CA PRO A 247 3.66 13.18 -23.87
C PRO A 247 5.09 13.33 -23.33
N SER A 248 5.23 13.44 -22.04
CA SER A 248 6.54 13.46 -21.38
C SER A 248 7.33 12.19 -21.73
N LEU A 249 8.61 12.32 -22.06
CA LEU A 249 9.50 11.23 -22.48
C LEU A 249 9.00 10.51 -23.77
N ALA A 250 8.43 11.26 -24.71
CA ALA A 250 8.03 10.70 -25.99
C ALA A 250 9.21 10.57 -26.98
N LEU A 251 10.06 11.59 -27.06
CA LEU A 251 11.21 11.62 -27.97
C LEU A 251 12.40 10.82 -27.43
N GLN A 252 12.64 10.83 -26.13
CA GLN A 252 13.80 10.17 -25.53
C GLN A 252 13.93 8.69 -25.94
N PRO A 253 12.90 7.81 -25.83
CA PRO A 253 13.04 6.42 -26.23
C PRO A 253 13.29 6.21 -27.73
N LEU A 254 12.83 7.14 -28.57
CA LEU A 254 13.09 7.12 -30.00
C LEU A 254 14.57 7.42 -30.26
N VAL A 255 15.09 8.47 -29.63
CA VAL A 255 16.50 8.90 -29.73
C VAL A 255 17.44 7.83 -29.18
N GLU A 256 17.10 7.26 -28.01
CA GLU A 256 17.88 6.15 -27.43
C GLU A 256 17.91 4.93 -28.34
N ASN A 257 16.77 4.59 -28.95
CA ASN A 257 16.68 3.49 -29.90
C ASN A 257 17.54 3.74 -31.14
N ALA A 258 17.49 4.95 -31.69
CA ALA A 258 18.30 5.37 -32.82
C ALA A 258 19.82 5.31 -32.51
N ILE A 259 20.23 5.76 -31.32
CA ILE A 259 21.64 5.68 -30.92
C ILE A 259 22.07 4.21 -30.67
N LYS A 260 21.24 3.43 -29.98
CA LYS A 260 21.58 2.04 -29.64
C LYS A 260 21.69 1.14 -30.85
N HIS A 261 20.85 1.33 -31.85
CA HIS A 261 20.75 0.44 -33.02
C HIS A 261 21.31 1.06 -34.32
N GLY A 262 21.34 2.40 -34.41
CA GLY A 262 21.90 3.14 -35.53
C GLY A 262 23.44 3.26 -35.52
N PHE A 263 24.05 3.06 -34.32
CA PHE A 263 25.51 3.14 -34.19
C PHE A 263 26.16 1.77 -34.32
N SER A 264 26.91 1.55 -35.40
CA SER A 264 27.83 0.42 -35.52
C SER A 264 29.23 0.83 -35.06
N VAL A 265 29.97 -0.10 -34.42
CA VAL A 265 31.35 0.11 -34.00
C VAL A 265 32.25 0.45 -35.20
N ASP A 266 31.87 -0.04 -36.36
CA ASP A 266 32.67 0.08 -37.61
C ASP A 266 32.27 1.32 -38.47
N SER A 267 31.21 2.07 -38.11
CA SER A 267 30.81 3.26 -38.88
C SER A 267 31.70 4.47 -38.54
N ALA A 268 32.21 5.15 -39.55
CA ALA A 268 33.10 6.31 -39.40
C ALA A 268 32.36 7.51 -38.76
N ALA A 269 31.07 7.70 -39.04
CA ALA A 269 30.18 8.67 -38.42
C ALA A 269 28.73 8.19 -38.60
N SER A 270 27.86 8.54 -37.65
CA SER A 270 26.43 8.29 -37.77
C SER A 270 25.66 9.59 -37.56
N ARG A 271 24.60 9.76 -38.34
CA ARG A 271 23.74 10.94 -38.35
C ARG A 271 22.41 10.63 -37.69
N LEU A 272 22.04 11.44 -36.70
CA LEU A 272 20.75 11.45 -36.07
C LEU A 272 19.97 12.70 -36.49
N GLU A 273 18.79 12.53 -37.03
CA GLU A 273 17.91 13.62 -37.44
C GLU A 273 16.64 13.62 -36.56
N ILE A 274 16.32 14.74 -35.94
CA ILE A 274 15.10 14.97 -35.17
C ILE A 274 14.34 16.09 -35.85
N ALA A 275 13.10 15.83 -36.27
CA ALA A 275 12.29 16.81 -36.97
C ALA A 275 10.84 16.85 -36.43
N ALA A 276 10.24 18.03 -36.46
CA ALA A 276 8.82 18.20 -36.20
C ALA A 276 8.14 18.90 -37.38
N LYS A 277 6.93 18.46 -37.71
CA LYS A 277 6.10 19.07 -38.78
C LYS A 277 4.66 19.12 -38.36
N LEU A 278 3.94 20.15 -38.80
CA LEU A 278 2.48 20.21 -38.71
C LEU A 278 1.90 19.79 -40.08
N HIS A 279 1.07 18.77 -40.08
CA HIS A 279 0.40 18.28 -41.30
C HIS A 279 -1.04 17.89 -40.96
N ASP A 280 -2.01 18.44 -41.66
CA ASP A 280 -3.45 18.19 -41.49
C ASP A 280 -3.93 18.32 -40.02
N GLY A 281 -3.48 19.36 -39.31
CA GLY A 281 -3.85 19.61 -37.93
C GLY A 281 -3.24 18.64 -36.93
N ARG A 282 -2.28 17.82 -37.34
CA ARG A 282 -1.54 16.87 -36.49
C ARG A 282 -0.06 17.23 -36.44
N VAL A 283 0.54 16.99 -35.31
CA VAL A 283 1.99 17.15 -35.11
C VAL A 283 2.67 15.83 -35.40
N TRP A 284 3.66 15.85 -36.26
CA TRP A 284 4.52 14.73 -36.60
C TRP A 284 5.88 14.98 -36.01
N LEU A 285 6.31 14.06 -35.11
CA LEU A 285 7.64 14.05 -34.52
C LEU A 285 8.40 12.89 -35.11
N ARG A 286 9.51 13.17 -35.77
CA ARG A 286 10.33 12.19 -36.49
C ARG A 286 11.71 12.12 -35.89
N VAL A 287 12.18 10.89 -35.64
CA VAL A 287 13.57 10.58 -35.29
C VAL A 287 14.10 9.57 -36.30
N ARG A 288 15.20 9.89 -36.97
CA ARG A 288 15.82 9.05 -38.01
C ARG A 288 17.31 8.91 -37.76
N ASP A 289 17.82 7.69 -37.90
CA ASP A 289 19.23 7.38 -37.98
C ASP A 289 19.63 6.89 -39.40
N ASP A 290 20.89 6.98 -39.72
CA ASP A 290 21.50 6.47 -40.95
C ASP A 290 22.29 5.17 -40.72
N GLY A 291 21.96 4.42 -39.68
CA GLY A 291 22.62 3.19 -39.29
C GLY A 291 22.38 2.03 -40.28
N PRO A 292 22.84 0.81 -39.92
CA PRO A 292 22.69 -0.35 -40.79
C PRO A 292 21.24 -0.76 -41.04
N GLY A 293 20.32 -0.31 -40.17
CA GLY A 293 18.92 -0.74 -40.20
C GLY A 293 18.75 -2.23 -39.89
N PRO A 294 17.53 -2.69 -39.64
CA PRO A 294 17.25 -4.10 -39.39
C PRO A 294 17.24 -4.89 -40.71
N ALA A 295 17.89 -6.04 -40.71
CA ALA A 295 17.88 -7.01 -41.81
C ALA A 295 17.28 -8.33 -41.35
N PRO A 296 16.14 -8.77 -41.86
CA PRO A 296 15.20 -8.12 -42.76
C PRO A 296 14.29 -7.12 -42.05
N ALA A 297 13.62 -6.21 -42.78
CA ALA A 297 12.70 -5.21 -42.24
C ALA A 297 11.54 -5.81 -41.41
N SER A 298 11.21 -7.08 -41.57
CA SER A 298 10.25 -7.84 -40.78
C SER A 298 10.65 -8.01 -39.29
N LEU A 299 11.91 -7.73 -38.93
CA LEU A 299 12.41 -7.75 -37.55
C LEU A 299 12.20 -6.43 -36.80
N LEU A 300 11.63 -5.40 -37.45
CA LEU A 300 11.21 -4.19 -36.77
C LEU A 300 10.14 -4.52 -35.73
N ARG A 301 10.54 -4.54 -34.47
CA ARG A 301 9.63 -4.75 -33.33
C ARG A 301 9.83 -3.65 -32.31
N PHE A 302 8.74 -3.26 -31.68
CA PHE A 302 8.82 -2.35 -30.55
C PHE A 302 9.51 -3.05 -29.37
N GLY A 303 10.65 -2.54 -28.95
CA GLY A 303 11.25 -2.87 -27.66
C GLY A 303 10.42 -2.26 -26.52
N VAL A 304 10.81 -2.52 -25.28
CA VAL A 304 10.10 -2.05 -24.08
C VAL A 304 9.89 -0.52 -24.10
N GLY A 305 10.90 0.26 -24.48
CA GLY A 305 10.82 1.73 -24.54
C GLY A 305 9.74 2.21 -25.53
N LEU A 306 9.77 1.74 -26.78
CA LEU A 306 8.81 2.13 -27.80
C LEU A 306 7.38 1.61 -27.50
N SER A 307 7.26 0.41 -26.89
CA SER A 307 5.96 -0.12 -26.45
C SER A 307 5.35 0.75 -25.35
N ASN A 308 6.16 1.29 -24.45
CA ASN A 308 5.71 2.22 -23.42
C ASN A 308 5.23 3.55 -24.00
N VAL A 309 5.96 4.09 -25.00
CA VAL A 309 5.52 5.28 -25.74
C VAL A 309 4.19 5.02 -26.43
N GLN A 310 4.03 3.91 -27.14
CA GLN A 310 2.78 3.54 -27.81
C GLN A 310 1.60 3.43 -26.83
N SER A 311 1.81 2.77 -25.69
CA SER A 311 0.78 2.64 -24.65
C SER A 311 0.37 3.99 -24.06
N ARG A 312 1.33 4.89 -23.82
CA ARG A 312 1.09 6.25 -23.33
C ARG A 312 0.35 7.11 -24.35
N LEU A 313 0.74 7.05 -25.61
CA LEU A 313 0.02 7.71 -26.71
C LEU A 313 -1.45 7.28 -26.77
N LYS A 314 -1.69 5.98 -26.69
CA LYS A 314 -3.04 5.42 -26.71
C LYS A 314 -3.86 5.85 -25.48
N GLN A 315 -3.23 5.93 -24.32
CA GLN A 315 -3.88 6.37 -23.08
C GLN A 315 -4.28 7.86 -23.13
N LEU A 316 -3.42 8.73 -23.68
CA LEU A 316 -3.64 10.18 -23.69
C LEU A 316 -4.52 10.65 -24.86
N TYR A 317 -4.39 10.02 -26.05
CA TYR A 317 -5.00 10.50 -27.28
C TYR A 317 -5.88 9.46 -28.00
N GLY A 318 -5.96 8.23 -27.50
CA GLY A 318 -6.72 7.15 -28.13
C GLY A 318 -6.26 6.88 -29.55
N ASP A 319 -7.22 6.75 -30.46
CA ASP A 319 -6.97 6.48 -31.89
C ASP A 319 -6.53 7.73 -32.70
N GLN A 320 -6.40 8.88 -32.06
CA GLN A 320 -5.90 10.11 -32.67
C GLN A 320 -4.38 10.20 -32.74
N SER A 321 -3.67 9.21 -32.20
CA SER A 321 -2.22 9.13 -32.20
C SER A 321 -1.71 7.81 -32.77
N SER A 322 -0.52 7.85 -33.35
CA SER A 322 0.17 6.65 -33.83
C SER A 322 1.67 6.73 -33.53
N LEU A 323 2.31 5.57 -33.41
CA LEU A 323 3.76 5.41 -33.46
C LEU A 323 4.07 4.41 -34.57
N GLU A 324 4.85 4.84 -35.54
CA GLU A 324 5.26 4.05 -36.70
C GLU A 324 6.76 3.90 -36.68
N LEU A 325 7.25 2.71 -37.06
CA LEU A 325 8.67 2.41 -37.19
C LEU A 325 8.91 1.87 -38.57
N THR A 326 9.77 2.53 -39.33
CA THR A 326 10.16 2.13 -40.67
C THR A 326 11.66 2.02 -40.77
N GLY A 327 12.16 1.16 -41.67
CA GLY A 327 13.58 0.99 -41.87
C GLY A 327 13.89 -0.22 -42.73
N GLY A 328 15.17 -0.42 -43.05
CA GLY A 328 15.64 -1.55 -43.81
C GLY A 328 17.15 -1.59 -43.90
N GLU A 329 17.68 -2.71 -44.37
CA GLU A 329 19.11 -2.93 -44.48
C GLU A 329 19.82 -1.83 -45.33
N GLY A 330 20.79 -1.17 -44.71
CA GLY A 330 21.55 -0.07 -45.30
C GLY A 330 20.79 1.25 -45.49
N ARG A 331 19.55 1.36 -44.92
CA ARG A 331 18.71 2.57 -45.04
C ARG A 331 18.46 3.29 -43.71
N GLY A 332 19.03 2.78 -42.64
CA GLY A 332 18.76 3.29 -41.28
C GLY A 332 17.38 2.89 -40.77
N CYS A 333 16.98 3.55 -39.68
CA CYS A 333 15.67 3.42 -39.07
C CYS A 333 15.02 4.78 -38.87
N GLU A 334 13.71 4.85 -39.00
CA GLU A 334 12.91 6.04 -38.81
C GLU A 334 11.71 5.73 -37.91
N ALA A 335 11.54 6.51 -36.85
CA ALA A 335 10.40 6.44 -35.94
C ALA A 335 9.60 7.74 -36.06
N ILE A 336 8.28 7.61 -36.23
CA ILE A 336 7.37 8.75 -36.41
C ILE A 336 6.26 8.63 -35.37
N ILE A 337 6.11 9.65 -34.53
CA ILE A 337 4.96 9.85 -33.65
C ILE A 337 4.03 10.86 -34.33
N THR A 338 2.74 10.50 -34.47
CA THR A 338 1.69 11.41 -34.88
C THR A 338 0.73 11.67 -33.75
N LEU A 339 0.44 12.94 -33.45
CA LEU A 339 -0.46 13.34 -32.35
C LEU A 339 -1.31 14.57 -32.77
N PRO A 340 -2.49 14.75 -32.14
CA PRO A 340 -3.30 15.92 -32.37
C PRO A 340 -2.61 17.20 -31.90
N LEU A 341 -2.79 18.31 -32.58
CA LEU A 341 -2.25 19.60 -32.18
C LEU A 341 -2.95 20.08 -30.90
N ARG A 342 -2.20 20.14 -29.79
CA ARG A 342 -2.62 20.77 -28.54
C ARG A 342 -1.65 21.89 -28.20
N LYS A 343 -2.13 23.13 -28.15
CA LYS A 343 -1.35 24.30 -27.73
C LYS A 343 -1.77 24.72 -26.33
N SER A 344 -0.85 25.32 -25.56
CA SER A 344 -1.18 26.03 -24.33
C SER A 344 -2.20 27.13 -24.64
N HIS A 345 -3.21 27.23 -23.78
CA HIS A 345 -4.10 28.41 -23.75
C HIS A 345 -3.36 29.61 -23.16
#